data_5402d6cb3f2edd74166357adbe30e8fc
#
_entry.id   5402d6cb3f2edd74166357adbe30e8fc
#
_cell.length_a   1.000
_cell.length_b   1.000
_cell.length_c   1.000
_cell.angle_alpha   90.00
_cell.angle_beta   90.00
_cell.angle_gamma   90.00
#
_symmetry.space_group_name_H-M   'P 1'
#
loop_
_entity.id
_entity.type
_entity.pdbx_description
1 polymer ?
#
loop_
_entity_poly.entity_id
_entity_poly.type
_entity_poly.pdbx_seq_one_letter_code
_entity_poly.pdbx_strand_id
1 'polypeptide(L)'
;LKEGEILGIAGVAGNGQSELLDILSGIETLQRGQITINDKTILPYQDWNSKKARDVGVAHVPEDRHKRGLVLPFYNYENSILGYHQKKEYSSGLFMDKKKILNFVDQLIENFDVRPRSSLISSGKLSGGNQQKLVLAREIESNPKILLVGQPTRGVDIGAIERIYEDLMNLKSEGTAILLVSVELDEIMSLSD
;
A
#
# COMPACT_ATOMS: atom_id res chain seq x y z
N LEU A 1 -16.25 7.39 -2.53
CA LEU A 1 -15.39 7.04 -1.41
C LEU A 1 -15.23 8.26 -0.51
N LYS A 2 -15.50 8.12 0.79
CA LYS A 2 -15.49 9.20 1.79
C LYS A 2 -14.40 8.96 2.83
N GLU A 3 -14.03 10.00 3.56
CA GLU A 3 -13.13 9.85 4.72
C GLU A 3 -13.74 8.90 5.74
N GLY A 4 -12.94 7.97 6.25
CA GLY A 4 -13.38 6.95 7.21
C GLY A 4 -14.32 5.90 6.63
N GLU A 5 -14.36 5.71 5.31
CA GLU A 5 -15.17 4.71 4.61
C GLU A 5 -14.27 3.61 4.03
N ILE A 6 -14.70 2.36 4.15
CA ILE A 6 -14.14 1.25 3.36
C ILE A 6 -15.16 0.87 2.29
N LEU A 7 -14.88 1.26 1.05
CA LEU A 7 -15.66 0.83 -0.09
C LEU A 7 -15.10 -0.49 -0.63
N GLY A 8 -15.88 -1.57 -0.52
CA GLY A 8 -15.52 -2.89 -1.00
C GLY A 8 -15.95 -3.13 -2.44
N ILE A 9 -15.05 -3.66 -3.25
CA ILE A 9 -15.35 -4.19 -4.59
C ILE A 9 -15.07 -5.69 -4.58
N ALA A 10 -16.16 -6.48 -4.60
CA ALA A 10 -16.09 -7.93 -4.78
C ALA A 10 -16.10 -8.29 -6.27
N GLY A 11 -15.30 -9.25 -6.67
CA GLY A 11 -15.36 -9.73 -8.04
C GLY A 11 -14.34 -10.80 -8.36
N VAL A 12 -14.62 -11.57 -9.42
CA VAL A 12 -13.71 -12.58 -9.95
C VAL A 12 -12.53 -11.90 -10.63
N ALA A 13 -11.33 -12.41 -10.41
CA ALA A 13 -10.11 -11.89 -11.02
C ALA A 13 -10.21 -11.73 -12.55
N GLY A 14 -9.66 -10.64 -13.09
CA GLY A 14 -9.65 -10.38 -14.53
C GLY A 14 -10.86 -9.60 -15.08
N ASN A 15 -11.68 -9.00 -14.22
CA ASN A 15 -12.84 -8.19 -14.61
C ASN A 15 -12.61 -6.67 -14.45
N GLY A 16 -11.36 -6.22 -14.50
CA GLY A 16 -11.03 -4.79 -14.49
C GLY A 16 -10.63 -4.22 -13.14
N GLN A 17 -10.67 -5.02 -12.06
CA GLN A 17 -10.36 -4.54 -10.71
C GLN A 17 -8.90 -4.10 -10.57
N SER A 18 -7.96 -4.90 -11.11
CA SER A 18 -6.52 -4.58 -11.09
C SER A 18 -6.24 -3.30 -11.89
N GLU A 19 -6.85 -3.18 -13.07
CA GLU A 19 -6.74 -2.00 -13.93
C GLU A 19 -7.30 -0.74 -13.22
N LEU A 20 -8.40 -0.88 -12.49
CA LEU A 20 -8.95 0.22 -11.70
C LEU A 20 -7.94 0.71 -10.65
N LEU A 21 -7.36 -0.21 -9.86
CA LEU A 21 -6.34 0.13 -8.86
C LEU A 21 -5.10 0.74 -9.51
N ASP A 22 -4.66 0.20 -10.64
CA ASP A 22 -3.49 0.68 -11.38
C ASP A 22 -3.70 2.09 -11.94
N ILE A 23 -4.89 2.39 -12.47
CA ILE A 23 -5.24 3.73 -12.95
C ILE A 23 -5.31 4.72 -11.78
N LEU A 24 -5.99 4.36 -10.69
CA LEU A 24 -6.11 5.23 -9.53
C LEU A 24 -4.77 5.53 -8.87
N SER A 25 -3.87 4.53 -8.82
CA SER A 25 -2.50 4.69 -8.29
C SER A 25 -1.51 5.34 -9.27
N GLY A 26 -1.95 5.65 -10.49
CA GLY A 26 -1.11 6.27 -11.51
C GLY A 26 -0.05 5.33 -12.12
N ILE A 27 -0.29 4.03 -12.08
CA ILE A 27 0.55 3.03 -12.75
C ILE A 27 0.14 2.91 -14.22
N GLU A 28 -1.17 2.96 -14.48
CA GLU A 28 -1.74 2.92 -15.82
C GLU A 28 -2.41 4.25 -16.19
N THR A 29 -2.46 4.55 -17.49
CA THR A 29 -3.03 5.79 -18.01
C THR A 29 -4.55 5.70 -18.07
N LEU A 30 -5.25 6.71 -17.54
CA LEU A 30 -6.70 6.86 -17.74
C LEU A 30 -7.01 7.10 -19.22
N GLN A 31 -7.79 6.22 -19.83
CA GLN A 31 -8.16 6.30 -21.25
C GLN A 31 -9.51 7.00 -21.48
N ARG A 32 -10.47 6.82 -20.58
CA ARG A 32 -11.83 7.38 -20.66
C ARG A 32 -12.37 7.70 -19.28
N GLY A 33 -13.31 8.63 -19.19
CA GLY A 33 -13.89 9.06 -17.93
C GLY A 33 -13.06 10.15 -17.25
N GLN A 34 -13.22 10.29 -15.95
CA GLN A 34 -12.43 11.21 -15.13
C GLN A 34 -12.24 10.65 -13.73
N ILE A 35 -11.18 11.04 -13.05
CA ILE A 35 -10.93 10.76 -11.66
C ILE A 35 -10.90 12.09 -10.92
N THR A 36 -11.67 12.22 -9.84
CA THR A 36 -11.59 13.38 -8.96
C THR A 36 -11.10 12.95 -7.58
N ILE A 37 -10.01 13.54 -7.14
CA ILE A 37 -9.42 13.31 -5.82
C ILE A 37 -9.34 14.68 -5.13
N ASN A 38 -10.15 14.86 -4.08
CA ASN A 38 -10.38 16.17 -3.49
C ASN A 38 -10.82 17.17 -4.58
N ASP A 39 -10.13 18.31 -4.71
CA ASP A 39 -10.43 19.35 -5.71
C ASP A 39 -9.70 19.15 -7.04
N LYS A 40 -8.95 18.04 -7.20
CA LYS A 40 -8.16 17.78 -8.39
C LYS A 40 -8.84 16.77 -9.29
N THR A 41 -9.16 17.19 -10.52
CA THR A 41 -9.70 16.32 -11.57
C THR A 41 -8.60 15.90 -12.53
N ILE A 42 -8.50 14.61 -12.79
CA ILE A 42 -7.59 13.97 -13.73
C ILE A 42 -8.43 13.54 -14.95
N LEU A 43 -8.09 14.04 -16.12
CA LEU A 43 -8.72 13.71 -17.38
C LEU A 43 -7.92 12.65 -18.17
N PRO A 44 -8.53 12.01 -19.20
CA PRO A 44 -7.85 11.05 -20.03
C PRO A 44 -6.53 11.58 -20.62
N TYR A 45 -5.53 10.71 -20.70
CA TYR A 45 -4.20 10.99 -21.25
C TYR A 45 -3.43 12.13 -20.56
N GLN A 46 -3.88 12.61 -19.41
CA GLN A 46 -3.09 13.53 -18.60
C GLN A 46 -1.92 12.80 -17.95
N ASP A 47 -0.87 13.55 -17.64
CA ASP A 47 0.28 13.04 -16.89
C ASP A 47 -0.12 12.80 -15.42
N TRP A 48 -0.79 11.66 -15.21
CA TRP A 48 -1.08 11.08 -13.91
C TRP A 48 -0.12 9.90 -13.69
N ASN A 49 0.65 9.93 -12.62
CA ASN A 49 1.64 8.90 -12.33
C ASN A 49 1.71 8.65 -10.82
N SER A 50 2.37 7.54 -10.40
CA SER A 50 2.40 7.10 -9.01
C SER A 50 3.03 8.11 -8.05
N LYS A 51 3.94 8.98 -8.54
CA LYS A 51 4.47 10.07 -7.72
C LYS A 51 3.38 11.10 -7.44
N LYS A 52 2.64 11.54 -8.47
CA LYS A 52 1.54 12.50 -8.33
C LYS A 52 0.39 11.94 -7.47
N ALA A 53 0.12 10.65 -7.57
CA ALA A 53 -0.84 9.97 -6.70
C ALA A 53 -0.43 10.06 -5.23
N ARG A 54 0.83 9.73 -4.92
CA ARG A 54 1.38 9.88 -3.55
C ARG A 54 1.39 11.33 -3.07
N ASP A 55 1.72 12.28 -3.93
CA ASP A 55 1.74 13.71 -3.60
C ASP A 55 0.35 14.23 -3.17
N VAL A 56 -0.74 13.61 -3.60
CA VAL A 56 -2.12 13.93 -3.15
C VAL A 56 -2.63 13.01 -2.04
N GLY A 57 -1.78 12.13 -1.51
CA GLY A 57 -2.09 11.25 -0.38
C GLY A 57 -2.69 9.90 -0.75
N VAL A 58 -2.52 9.43 -1.99
CA VAL A 58 -2.93 8.08 -2.39
C VAL A 58 -1.78 7.10 -2.14
N ALA A 59 -2.03 6.06 -1.35
CA ALA A 59 -1.15 4.90 -1.19
C ALA A 59 -1.76 3.66 -1.84
N HIS A 60 -0.94 2.68 -2.21
CA HIS A 60 -1.40 1.52 -2.94
C HIS A 60 -0.73 0.22 -2.48
N VAL A 61 -1.53 -0.69 -1.97
CA VAL A 61 -1.17 -2.08 -1.70
C VAL A 61 -1.63 -2.92 -2.91
N PRO A 62 -0.71 -3.36 -3.78
CA PRO A 62 -1.07 -4.05 -5.01
C PRO A 62 -1.50 -5.51 -4.76
N GLU A 63 -2.35 -6.06 -5.64
CA GLU A 63 -2.76 -7.47 -5.61
C GLU A 63 -1.58 -8.45 -5.76
N ASP A 64 -0.61 -8.10 -6.59
CA ASP A 64 0.62 -8.87 -6.79
C ASP A 64 1.81 -8.12 -6.22
N ARG A 65 2.15 -8.48 -4.97
CA ARG A 65 3.28 -7.89 -4.26
C ARG A 65 4.63 -8.14 -4.92
N HIS A 66 4.78 -9.26 -5.65
CA HIS A 66 6.05 -9.57 -6.33
C HIS A 66 6.25 -8.77 -7.60
N LYS A 67 5.17 -8.46 -8.29
CA LYS A 67 5.21 -7.68 -9.52
C LYS A 67 5.30 -6.17 -9.26
N ARG A 68 4.61 -5.67 -8.23
CA ARG A 68 4.40 -4.23 -8.01
C ARG A 68 4.66 -3.74 -6.57
N GLY A 69 4.72 -4.64 -5.61
CA GLY A 69 4.86 -4.29 -4.19
C GLY A 69 6.30 -4.23 -3.69
N LEU A 70 7.13 -5.18 -4.12
CA LEU A 70 8.49 -5.39 -3.60
C LEU A 70 9.49 -5.62 -4.73
N VAL A 71 10.72 -5.21 -4.48
CA VAL A 71 11.90 -5.64 -5.23
C VAL A 71 12.59 -6.74 -4.42
N LEU A 72 12.34 -8.00 -4.75
CA LEU A 72 12.75 -9.15 -3.93
C LEU A 72 14.23 -9.19 -3.54
N PRO A 73 15.20 -8.82 -4.43
CA PRO A 73 16.62 -8.76 -4.07
C PRO A 73 16.96 -7.63 -3.08
N PHE A 74 16.13 -6.60 -2.96
CA PHE A 74 16.37 -5.47 -2.06
C PHE A 74 16.23 -5.89 -0.60
N TYR A 75 16.96 -5.21 0.28
CA TYR A 75 16.80 -5.34 1.71
C TYR A 75 15.44 -4.79 2.18
N ASN A 76 15.00 -5.23 3.35
CA ASN A 76 13.74 -4.74 3.94
C ASN A 76 13.75 -3.22 4.09
N TYR A 77 14.88 -2.60 4.49
CA TYR A 77 14.95 -1.14 4.61
C TYR A 77 14.77 -0.43 3.26
N GLU A 78 15.24 -0.99 2.16
CA GLU A 78 15.09 -0.39 0.83
C GLU A 78 13.64 -0.50 0.35
N ASN A 79 13.01 -1.67 0.55
CA ASN A 79 11.61 -1.87 0.22
C ASN A 79 10.67 -1.01 1.09
N SER A 80 11.00 -0.79 2.37
CA SER A 80 10.18 0.00 3.28
C SER A 80 10.10 1.49 2.93
N ILE A 81 11.08 2.02 2.20
CA ILE A 81 11.08 3.42 1.74
C ILE A 81 10.83 3.57 0.24
N LEU A 82 10.55 2.46 -0.45
CA LEU A 82 10.36 2.44 -1.90
C LEU A 82 9.16 3.33 -2.30
N GLY A 83 9.42 4.34 -3.13
CA GLY A 83 8.43 5.34 -3.52
C GLY A 83 8.33 6.54 -2.57
N TYR A 84 8.90 6.46 -1.37
CA TYR A 84 8.90 7.50 -0.34
C TYR A 84 10.30 8.02 0.01
N HIS A 85 11.34 7.53 -0.64
CA HIS A 85 12.75 7.83 -0.37
C HIS A 85 13.11 9.33 -0.45
N GLN A 86 12.27 10.15 -1.10
CA GLN A 86 12.47 11.62 -1.19
C GLN A 86 11.95 12.37 0.04
N LYS A 87 11.30 11.72 0.99
CA LYS A 87 10.84 12.38 2.22
C LYS A 87 12.04 12.91 3.01
N LYS A 88 11.90 14.13 3.56
CA LYS A 88 12.97 14.82 4.31
C LYS A 88 13.45 14.03 5.53
N GLU A 89 12.59 13.21 6.12
CA GLU A 89 12.91 12.36 7.26
C GLU A 89 13.96 11.27 6.93
N TYR A 90 14.10 10.88 5.66
CA TYR A 90 15.08 9.90 5.20
C TYR A 90 16.37 10.52 4.65
N SER A 91 16.50 11.85 4.71
CA SER A 91 17.63 12.55 4.11
C SER A 91 18.36 13.44 5.10
N SER A 92 19.66 13.66 4.81
CA SER A 92 20.50 14.69 5.42
C SER A 92 21.05 15.55 4.29
N GLY A 93 20.27 16.58 3.90
CA GLY A 93 20.59 17.43 2.74
C GLY A 93 20.39 16.71 1.42
N LEU A 94 21.44 16.54 0.63
CA LEU A 94 21.42 15.93 -0.70
C LEU A 94 21.50 14.38 -0.66
N PHE A 95 21.81 13.79 0.49
CA PHE A 95 22.06 12.36 0.62
C PHE A 95 21.03 11.70 1.53
N MET A 96 20.70 10.43 1.25
CA MET A 96 19.92 9.61 2.15
C MET A 96 20.72 9.29 3.41
N ASP A 97 20.07 9.43 4.58
CA ASP A 97 20.65 9.10 5.87
C ASP A 97 20.33 7.65 6.22
N LYS A 98 21.26 6.76 5.91
CA LYS A 98 21.07 5.32 6.15
C LYS A 98 20.77 5.00 7.61
N LYS A 99 21.34 5.73 8.58
CA LYS A 99 21.10 5.48 10.00
C LYS A 99 19.67 5.81 10.39
N LYS A 100 19.15 6.95 9.93
CA LYS A 100 17.74 7.32 10.15
C LYS A 100 16.79 6.32 9.52
N ILE A 101 17.07 5.90 8.28
CA ILE A 101 16.27 4.91 7.57
C ILE A 101 16.24 3.58 8.32
N LEU A 102 17.39 3.06 8.75
CA LEU A 102 17.45 1.80 9.49
C LEU A 102 16.67 1.88 10.80
N ASN A 103 16.84 2.95 11.59
CA ASN A 103 16.09 3.13 12.83
C ASN A 103 14.57 3.18 12.60
N PHE A 104 14.14 3.91 11.58
CA PHE A 104 12.72 3.97 11.19
C PHE A 104 12.20 2.59 10.79
N VAL A 105 12.93 1.87 9.94
CA VAL A 105 12.48 0.57 9.44
C VAL A 105 12.51 -0.51 10.51
N ASP A 106 13.46 -0.47 11.46
CA ASP A 106 13.47 -1.41 12.59
C ASP A 106 12.23 -1.22 13.47
N GLN A 107 11.78 0.03 13.70
CA GLN A 107 10.52 0.33 14.40
C GLN A 107 9.30 -0.14 13.58
N LEU A 108 9.29 0.12 12.28
CA LEU A 108 8.21 -0.32 11.39
C LEU A 108 8.08 -1.86 11.38
N ILE A 109 9.19 -2.59 11.28
CA ILE A 109 9.24 -4.05 11.35
C ILE A 109 8.70 -4.57 12.68
N GLU A 110 9.00 -3.88 13.79
CA GLU A 110 8.50 -4.24 15.11
C GLU A 110 7.00 -3.99 15.24
N ASN A 111 6.52 -2.81 14.85
CA ASN A 111 5.12 -2.39 14.96
C ASN A 111 4.17 -3.31 14.15
N PHE A 112 4.60 -3.72 12.96
CA PHE A 112 3.82 -4.59 12.08
C PHE A 112 4.16 -6.09 12.23
N ASP A 113 4.98 -6.45 13.21
CA ASP A 113 5.43 -7.83 13.48
C ASP A 113 5.91 -8.55 12.21
N VAL A 114 6.77 -7.90 11.43
CA VAL A 114 7.41 -8.51 10.26
C VAL A 114 8.55 -9.41 10.74
N ARG A 115 8.54 -10.68 10.34
CA ARG A 115 9.53 -11.66 10.79
C ARG A 115 10.30 -12.28 9.63
N PRO A 116 11.62 -12.48 9.77
CA PRO A 116 12.47 -12.15 10.94
C PRO A 116 12.68 -10.64 11.09
N ARG A 117 12.79 -10.16 12.34
CA ARG A 117 12.94 -8.75 12.71
C ARG A 117 14.33 -8.23 12.33
N SER A 118 14.52 -7.89 11.08
CA SER A 118 15.77 -7.31 10.58
C SER A 118 15.56 -6.48 9.33
N SER A 119 15.96 -5.24 9.38
CA SER A 119 15.97 -4.32 8.23
C SER A 119 17.00 -4.71 7.16
N LEU A 120 18.02 -5.51 7.53
CA LEU A 120 19.16 -5.88 6.67
C LEU A 120 19.01 -7.27 6.00
N ILE A 121 17.82 -7.85 6.02
CA ILE A 121 17.53 -9.09 5.28
C ILE A 121 16.88 -8.72 3.95
N SER A 122 17.25 -9.44 2.87
CA SER A 122 16.56 -9.33 1.58
C SER A 122 15.09 -9.73 1.73
N SER A 123 14.19 -8.92 1.20
CA SER A 123 12.74 -9.16 1.27
C SER A 123 12.32 -10.47 0.59
N GLY A 124 13.11 -10.97 -0.37
CA GLY A 124 12.90 -12.29 -0.98
C GLY A 124 13.05 -13.46 -0.01
N LYS A 125 13.69 -13.26 1.16
CA LYS A 125 13.84 -14.30 2.21
C LYS A 125 12.69 -14.32 3.22
N LEU A 126 11.78 -13.34 3.15
CA LEU A 126 10.58 -13.32 3.98
C LEU A 126 9.56 -14.34 3.46
N SER A 127 8.73 -14.88 4.38
CA SER A 127 7.54 -15.63 3.98
C SER A 127 6.54 -14.71 3.26
N GLY A 128 5.61 -15.28 2.48
CA GLY A 128 4.59 -14.50 1.77
C GLY A 128 3.79 -13.57 2.68
N GLY A 129 3.41 -14.05 3.87
CA GLY A 129 2.71 -13.21 4.87
C GLY A 129 3.57 -12.06 5.38
N ASN A 130 4.86 -12.28 5.65
CA ASN A 130 5.75 -11.21 6.09
C ASN A 130 6.10 -10.21 4.97
N GLN A 131 6.15 -10.66 3.72
CA GLN A 131 6.24 -9.77 2.57
C GLN A 131 5.01 -8.87 2.45
N GLN A 132 3.81 -9.43 2.65
CA GLN A 132 2.56 -8.66 2.63
C GLN A 132 2.50 -7.64 3.77
N LYS A 133 2.88 -8.05 4.99
CA LYS A 133 3.01 -7.14 6.14
C LYS A 133 3.97 -5.98 5.85
N LEU A 134 5.10 -6.24 5.19
CA LEU A 134 6.08 -5.20 4.86
C LEU A 134 5.52 -4.18 3.85
N VAL A 135 4.77 -4.64 2.85
CA VAL A 135 4.10 -3.76 1.88
C VAL A 135 3.04 -2.91 2.57
N LEU A 136 2.16 -3.55 3.37
CA LEU A 136 1.13 -2.86 4.14
C LEU A 136 1.74 -1.83 5.09
N ALA A 137 2.75 -2.22 5.87
CA ALA A 137 3.45 -1.35 6.81
C ALA A 137 3.97 -0.08 6.12
N ARG A 138 4.62 -0.22 4.95
CA ARG A 138 5.11 0.91 4.16
C ARG A 138 3.99 1.87 3.75
N GLU A 139 2.90 1.32 3.23
CA GLU A 139 1.81 2.14 2.70
C GLU A 139 0.99 2.79 3.84
N ILE A 140 0.78 2.09 4.95
CA ILE A 140 0.09 2.59 6.15
C ILE A 140 0.91 3.70 6.82
N GLU A 141 2.20 3.47 7.05
CA GLU A 141 3.11 4.43 7.69
C GLU A 141 3.33 5.69 6.86
N SER A 142 2.97 5.65 5.58
CA SER A 142 2.96 6.86 4.76
C SER A 142 1.90 7.89 5.17
N ASN A 143 0.98 7.51 6.05
CA ASN A 143 -0.17 8.28 6.52
C ASN A 143 -1.06 8.74 5.35
N PRO A 144 -1.63 7.80 4.60
CA PRO A 144 -2.38 8.13 3.39
C PRO A 144 -3.76 8.73 3.72
N LYS A 145 -4.23 9.62 2.85
CA LYS A 145 -5.64 10.07 2.84
C LYS A 145 -6.55 9.04 2.17
N ILE A 146 -6.02 8.35 1.17
CA ILE A 146 -6.71 7.31 0.41
C ILE A 146 -5.77 6.10 0.32
N LEU A 147 -6.26 4.93 0.75
CA LEU A 147 -5.55 3.67 0.60
C LEU A 147 -6.28 2.78 -0.40
N LEU A 148 -5.60 2.45 -1.48
CA LEU A 148 -6.05 1.47 -2.46
C LEU A 148 -5.49 0.11 -2.06
N VAL A 149 -6.34 -0.89 -1.85
CA VAL A 149 -5.93 -2.21 -1.34
C VAL A 149 -6.45 -3.30 -2.26
N GLY A 150 -5.56 -4.03 -2.89
CA GLY A 150 -5.88 -5.20 -3.70
C GLY A 150 -5.46 -6.48 -3.00
N GLN A 151 -6.41 -7.39 -2.74
CA GLN A 151 -6.16 -8.75 -2.23
C GLN A 151 -5.26 -8.77 -0.97
N PRO A 152 -5.57 -8.02 0.10
CA PRO A 152 -4.64 -7.84 1.23
C PRO A 152 -4.22 -9.13 1.92
N THR A 153 -5.07 -10.15 1.90
CA THR A 153 -4.82 -11.42 2.60
C THR A 153 -4.33 -12.55 1.69
N ARG A 154 -4.12 -12.27 0.40
CA ARG A 154 -3.70 -13.28 -0.56
C ARG A 154 -2.36 -13.92 -0.20
N GLY A 155 -2.37 -15.24 0.06
CA GLY A 155 -1.17 -16.01 0.40
C GLY A 155 -0.57 -15.64 1.76
N VAL A 156 -1.43 -15.31 2.70
CA VAL A 156 -1.12 -14.95 4.08
C VAL A 156 -1.72 -16.01 5.02
N ASP A 157 -1.08 -16.28 6.13
CA ASP A 157 -1.61 -17.18 7.16
C ASP A 157 -2.74 -16.52 7.97
N ILE A 158 -3.57 -17.36 8.64
CA ILE A 158 -4.74 -16.91 9.37
C ILE A 158 -4.41 -15.86 10.44
N GLY A 159 -3.32 -16.05 11.20
CA GLY A 159 -2.96 -15.10 12.25
C GLY A 159 -2.51 -13.73 11.70
N ALA A 160 -1.98 -13.69 10.49
CA ALA A 160 -1.64 -12.44 9.83
C ALA A 160 -2.88 -11.76 9.19
N ILE A 161 -3.93 -12.51 8.81
CA ILE A 161 -5.19 -11.97 8.28
C ILE A 161 -5.88 -11.08 9.33
N GLU A 162 -6.02 -11.58 10.55
CA GLU A 162 -6.67 -10.83 11.64
C GLU A 162 -5.94 -9.50 11.89
N ARG A 163 -4.61 -9.53 11.90
CA ARG A 163 -3.81 -8.32 12.08
C ARG A 163 -3.98 -7.31 10.94
N ILE A 164 -4.03 -7.79 9.69
CA ILE A 164 -4.29 -6.94 8.51
C ILE A 164 -5.65 -6.27 8.63
N TYR A 165 -6.67 -6.99 9.08
CA TYR A 165 -8.02 -6.44 9.28
C TYR A 165 -8.02 -5.35 10.36
N GLU A 166 -7.36 -5.61 11.50
CA GLU A 166 -7.19 -4.61 12.56
C GLU A 166 -6.51 -3.34 12.04
N ASP A 167 -5.42 -3.48 11.29
CA ASP A 167 -4.67 -2.34 10.75
C ASP A 167 -5.52 -1.51 9.77
N LEU A 168 -6.33 -2.16 8.91
CA LEU A 168 -7.25 -1.46 8.00
C LEU A 168 -8.40 -0.77 8.76
N MET A 169 -8.96 -1.41 9.77
CA MET A 169 -10.02 -0.82 10.60
C MET A 169 -9.51 0.36 11.43
N ASN A 170 -8.29 0.30 11.93
CA ASN A 170 -7.65 1.41 12.63
C ASN A 170 -7.47 2.62 11.69
N LEU A 171 -6.93 2.41 10.49
CA LEU A 171 -6.83 3.46 9.48
C LEU A 171 -8.17 4.10 9.13
N LYS A 172 -9.21 3.28 8.95
CA LYS A 172 -10.58 3.77 8.75
C LYS A 172 -11.00 4.69 9.89
N SER A 173 -10.78 4.26 11.14
CA SER A 173 -11.15 5.04 12.34
C SER A 173 -10.39 6.37 12.44
N GLU A 174 -9.19 6.45 11.88
CA GLU A 174 -8.35 7.65 11.78
C GLU A 174 -8.75 8.57 10.61
N GLY A 175 -9.77 8.18 9.83
CA GLY A 175 -10.31 8.99 8.73
C GLY A 175 -9.78 8.67 7.35
N THR A 176 -8.91 7.65 7.21
CA THR A 176 -8.45 7.22 5.87
C THR A 176 -9.60 6.64 5.06
N ALA A 177 -9.74 7.07 3.82
CA ALA A 177 -10.68 6.51 2.84
C ALA A 177 -10.04 5.27 2.19
N ILE A 178 -10.68 4.10 2.26
CA ILE A 178 -10.10 2.83 1.80
C ILE A 178 -10.93 2.26 0.65
N LEU A 179 -10.31 2.01 -0.49
CA LEU A 179 -10.88 1.21 -1.57
C LEU A 179 -10.31 -0.21 -1.48
N LEU A 180 -11.15 -1.14 -1.06
CA LEU A 180 -10.79 -2.54 -0.90
C LEU A 180 -11.29 -3.36 -2.10
N VAL A 181 -10.38 -4.05 -2.76
CA VAL A 181 -10.70 -4.97 -3.86
C VAL A 181 -10.30 -6.37 -3.45
N SER A 182 -11.25 -7.30 -3.44
CA SER A 182 -10.99 -8.71 -3.09
C SER A 182 -11.85 -9.67 -3.89
N VAL A 183 -11.31 -10.87 -4.13
CA VAL A 183 -12.09 -12.02 -4.64
C VAL A 183 -12.75 -12.79 -3.50
N GLU A 184 -12.28 -12.59 -2.27
CA GLU A 184 -12.82 -13.22 -1.07
C GLU A 184 -14.03 -12.41 -0.57
N LEU A 185 -15.22 -12.97 -0.73
CA LEU A 185 -16.46 -12.29 -0.35
C LEU A 185 -16.51 -12.01 1.16
N ASP A 186 -16.03 -12.95 1.98
CA ASP A 186 -16.00 -12.80 3.44
C ASP A 186 -15.13 -11.62 3.88
N GLU A 187 -14.02 -11.34 3.18
CA GLU A 187 -13.17 -10.19 3.43
C GLU A 187 -13.91 -8.87 3.16
N ILE A 188 -14.61 -8.79 2.01
CA ILE A 188 -15.43 -7.62 1.67
C ILE A 188 -16.55 -7.42 2.70
N MET A 189 -17.29 -8.48 3.06
CA MET A 189 -18.40 -8.38 4.01
C MET A 189 -17.95 -8.03 5.44
N SER A 190 -16.73 -8.40 5.81
CA SER A 190 -16.20 -8.16 7.16
C SER A 190 -15.65 -6.74 7.33
N LEU A 191 -15.15 -6.11 6.27
CA LEU A 191 -14.41 -4.84 6.36
C LEU A 191 -15.16 -3.65 5.78
N SER A 192 -16.05 -3.89 4.78
CA SER A 192 -16.72 -2.78 4.07
C SER A 192 -17.91 -2.21 4.81
N ASP A 193 -18.24 -0.96 4.52
CA ASP A 193 -19.44 -0.25 5.03
C ASP A 193 -20.70 -0.62 4.25
#